data_1a1409c361802decd5139edf3e6fc4e1
#
_entry.id   1a1409c361802decd5139edf3e6fc4e1
#
_cell.length_a   1.000
_cell.length_b   1.000
_cell.length_c   1.000
_cell.angle_alpha   90.00
_cell.angle_beta   90.00
_cell.angle_gamma   90.00
#
_symmetry.space_group_name_H-M   'P 1'
#
loop_
_entity.id
_entity.type
_entity.pdbx_description
1 polymer ?
#
loop_
_entity_poly.entity_id
_entity_poly.type
_entity_poly.pdbx_seq_one_letter_code
_entity_poly.pdbx_strand_id
1 'polypeptide(L)'
;MKQQQWMMALCCAFALWGCKPTDNTIQVGTYEGVVWSDDTLPLSAQVVVQNSATLLTLWDEREHQTSYVGSSSEGKLVFSAAGLSCEMSAAALACTNSNGETILSPLSAESVDIASFAGSYQARYHDALLQMSIDDSGALTVSGASCESSGSLTVIADVDGLAEMQLADDQCAAAGSVNLVTLETENESLVSLNIQTNSETFPQVWVKI
;
A
#
# COMPACT_ATOMS: atom_id res chain seq x y z
N MET A 1 -58.61 -50.83 26.74
CA MET A 1 -58.14 -50.98 25.36
C MET A 1 -58.37 -49.67 24.64
N LYS A 2 -57.31 -48.92 24.46
CA LYS A 2 -57.06 -47.96 23.38
C LYS A 2 -55.79 -47.25 23.73
N GLN A 3 -54.65 -47.85 23.34
CA GLN A 3 -53.37 -47.18 23.26
C GLN A 3 -53.49 -46.22 22.10
N GLN A 4 -53.27 -44.99 22.37
CA GLN A 4 -53.16 -43.92 21.36
C GLN A 4 -51.73 -43.51 21.22
N GLN A 5 -51.26 -43.90 20.07
CA GLN A 5 -49.92 -43.50 19.53
C GLN A 5 -49.74 -41.97 19.53
N TRP A 6 -48.77 -41.54 20.22
CA TRP A 6 -48.18 -40.23 20.01
C TRP A 6 -46.78 -40.47 19.45
N MET A 7 -46.73 -40.60 18.15
CA MET A 7 -45.53 -40.71 17.40
C MET A 7 -45.23 -39.37 16.78
N MET A 8 -44.19 -38.75 17.28
CA MET A 8 -43.17 -37.96 16.58
C MET A 8 -43.65 -37.00 15.50
N ALA A 9 -43.60 -35.74 15.85
CA ALA A 9 -43.17 -34.70 14.95
C ALA A 9 -41.91 -34.00 15.53
N LEU A 10 -40.80 -34.71 15.46
CA LEU A 10 -39.47 -34.11 15.66
C LEU A 10 -39.09 -33.44 14.33
N CYS A 11 -39.72 -32.31 14.06
CA CYS A 11 -39.38 -31.50 12.93
C CYS A 11 -37.97 -30.97 13.10
N CYS A 12 -37.13 -31.35 12.17
CA CYS A 12 -35.80 -30.84 11.89
C CYS A 12 -35.82 -29.32 11.78
N ALA A 13 -35.59 -28.64 12.89
CA ALA A 13 -35.10 -27.28 12.90
C ALA A 13 -33.58 -27.33 12.69
N PHE A 14 -33.16 -27.87 11.52
CA PHE A 14 -31.81 -27.61 11.07
C PHE A 14 -31.76 -26.15 10.71
N ALA A 15 -31.15 -25.45 11.61
CA ALA A 15 -30.66 -24.10 11.49
C ALA A 15 -30.22 -23.83 10.05
N LEU A 16 -30.91 -22.93 9.41
CA LEU A 16 -30.35 -22.05 8.40
C LEU A 16 -29.25 -21.22 9.10
N TRP A 17 -28.11 -21.83 9.29
CA TRP A 17 -26.89 -21.04 9.42
C TRP A 17 -26.70 -20.43 8.03
N GLY A 18 -27.37 -19.28 7.86
CA GLY A 18 -27.17 -18.48 6.71
C GLY A 18 -25.67 -18.29 6.57
N CYS A 19 -25.13 -18.71 5.43
CA CYS A 19 -23.87 -18.15 4.97
C CYS A 19 -24.03 -16.64 5.09
N LYS A 20 -23.38 -16.02 6.08
CA LYS A 20 -23.15 -14.59 6.02
C LYS A 20 -22.49 -14.38 4.66
N PRO A 21 -23.04 -13.54 3.79
CA PRO A 21 -22.29 -13.12 2.64
C PRO A 21 -20.96 -12.62 3.21
N THR A 22 -19.86 -13.22 2.81
CA THR A 22 -18.52 -12.69 3.06
C THR A 22 -18.56 -11.32 2.44
N ASP A 23 -18.48 -10.31 3.25
CA ASP A 23 -18.38 -8.94 2.79
C ASP A 23 -17.01 -8.86 2.09
N ASN A 24 -17.03 -8.99 0.76
CA ASN A 24 -15.81 -8.98 -0.07
C ASN A 24 -15.28 -7.55 -0.23
N THR A 25 -15.61 -6.67 0.72
CA THR A 25 -15.09 -5.31 0.73
C THR A 25 -13.60 -5.36 0.99
N ILE A 26 -12.82 -4.80 0.08
CA ILE A 26 -11.38 -4.66 0.27
C ILE A 26 -11.13 -3.80 1.50
N GLN A 27 -10.35 -4.30 2.43
CA GLN A 27 -10.04 -3.60 3.66
C GLN A 27 -8.86 -2.65 3.44
N VAL A 28 -8.93 -1.46 4.04
CA VAL A 28 -7.79 -0.53 4.12
C VAL A 28 -6.68 -1.19 4.92
N GLY A 29 -5.45 -1.05 4.46
CA GLY A 29 -4.28 -1.64 5.10
C GLY A 29 -3.15 -1.91 4.13
N THR A 30 -2.06 -2.43 4.68
CA THR A 30 -0.89 -2.89 3.94
C THR A 30 -0.87 -4.40 3.90
N TYR A 31 -0.56 -4.95 2.74
CA TYR A 31 -0.47 -6.39 2.51
C TYR A 31 0.85 -6.70 1.83
N GLU A 32 1.54 -7.71 2.31
CA GLU A 32 2.85 -8.11 1.77
C GLU A 32 2.93 -9.59 1.43
N GLY A 33 3.80 -9.89 0.48
CA GLY A 33 4.07 -11.26 0.05
C GLY A 33 4.98 -11.30 -1.15
N VAL A 34 4.83 -12.35 -1.93
CA VAL A 34 5.65 -12.59 -3.13
C VAL A 34 4.72 -12.84 -4.31
N VAL A 35 4.98 -12.19 -5.44
CA VAL A 35 4.32 -12.47 -6.71
C VAL A 35 5.33 -12.99 -7.72
N TRP A 36 4.89 -13.85 -8.64
CA TRP A 36 5.74 -14.39 -9.69
C TRP A 36 5.66 -13.48 -10.91
N SER A 37 6.82 -13.06 -11.43
CA SER A 37 6.92 -12.35 -12.71
C SER A 37 6.90 -13.31 -13.89
N ASP A 38 6.71 -12.77 -15.09
CA ASP A 38 6.78 -13.55 -16.34
C ASP A 38 8.16 -14.20 -16.57
N ASP A 39 9.21 -13.63 -15.98
CA ASP A 39 10.57 -14.17 -16.04
C ASP A 39 10.82 -15.28 -15.01
N THR A 40 9.79 -15.81 -14.37
CA THR A 40 9.86 -16.89 -13.36
C THR A 40 10.61 -16.53 -12.08
N LEU A 41 11.00 -15.28 -11.90
CA LEU A 41 11.62 -14.81 -10.67
C LEU A 41 10.57 -14.28 -9.70
N PRO A 42 10.72 -14.60 -8.40
CA PRO A 42 9.86 -14.03 -7.39
C PRO A 42 10.18 -12.53 -7.20
N LEU A 43 9.14 -11.72 -7.08
CA LEU A 43 9.23 -10.33 -6.70
C LEU A 43 8.61 -10.15 -5.32
N SER A 44 9.27 -9.41 -4.45
CA SER A 44 8.61 -8.94 -3.23
C SER A 44 7.52 -7.96 -3.61
N ALA A 45 6.36 -8.09 -3.00
CA ALA A 45 5.18 -7.31 -3.32
C ALA A 45 4.58 -6.70 -2.08
N GLN A 46 4.24 -5.43 -2.15
CA GLN A 46 3.43 -4.73 -1.15
C GLN A 46 2.25 -4.07 -1.85
N VAL A 47 1.06 -4.29 -1.31
CA VAL A 47 -0.16 -3.60 -1.72
C VAL A 47 -0.61 -2.72 -0.57
N VAL A 48 -0.69 -1.42 -0.81
CA VAL A 48 -1.27 -0.45 0.13
C VAL A 48 -2.66 -0.06 -0.38
N VAL A 49 -3.66 -0.35 0.41
CA VAL A 49 -5.07 -0.03 0.13
C VAL A 49 -5.48 1.14 0.98
N GLN A 50 -5.93 2.20 0.33
CA GLN A 50 -6.50 3.39 0.97
C GLN A 50 -7.90 3.66 0.42
N ASN A 51 -8.64 4.53 1.09
CA ASN A 51 -9.97 4.95 0.61
C ASN A 51 -9.92 5.72 -0.72
N SER A 52 -8.82 6.42 -0.97
CA SER A 52 -8.62 7.30 -2.14
C SER A 52 -7.82 6.67 -3.26
N ALA A 53 -6.95 5.73 -2.94
CA ALA A 53 -6.01 5.14 -3.88
C ALA A 53 -5.56 3.76 -3.42
N THR A 54 -5.04 2.99 -4.37
CA THR A 54 -4.38 1.72 -4.09
C THR A 54 -3.07 1.67 -4.87
N LEU A 55 -2.00 1.31 -4.20
CA LEU A 55 -0.68 1.20 -4.80
C LEU A 55 -0.15 -0.23 -4.62
N LEU A 56 0.35 -0.81 -5.69
CA LEU A 56 1.18 -2.01 -5.68
C LEU A 56 2.62 -1.60 -5.91
N THR A 57 3.50 -2.03 -5.04
CA THR A 57 4.94 -1.86 -5.21
C THR A 57 5.59 -3.23 -5.30
N LEU A 58 6.45 -3.41 -6.29
CA LEU A 58 7.21 -4.62 -6.54
C LEU A 58 8.70 -4.30 -6.42
N TRP A 59 9.46 -5.21 -5.78
CA TRP A 59 10.92 -5.13 -5.69
C TRP A 59 11.54 -6.39 -6.30
N ASP A 60 12.52 -6.20 -7.16
CA ASP A 60 13.33 -7.29 -7.70
C ASP A 60 14.46 -7.70 -6.72
N GLU A 61 15.25 -8.70 -7.11
CA GLU A 61 16.42 -9.19 -6.34
C GLU A 61 17.53 -8.14 -6.14
N ARG A 62 17.47 -7.01 -6.85
CA ARG A 62 18.40 -5.89 -6.75
C ARG A 62 17.80 -4.70 -6.03
N GLU A 63 16.64 -4.91 -5.40
CA GLU A 63 15.89 -3.88 -4.71
C GLU A 63 15.39 -2.74 -5.62
N HIS A 64 15.34 -2.98 -6.94
CA HIS A 64 14.69 -2.03 -7.84
C HIS A 64 13.19 -2.05 -7.62
N GLN A 65 12.66 -0.88 -7.33
CA GLN A 65 11.26 -0.67 -7.03
C GLN A 65 10.49 -0.24 -8.27
N THR A 66 9.33 -0.84 -8.48
CA THR A 66 8.37 -0.42 -9.50
C THR A 66 6.99 -0.36 -8.86
N SER A 67 6.31 0.78 -9.02
CA SER A 67 5.00 1.00 -8.40
C SER A 67 3.91 1.20 -9.44
N TYR A 68 2.72 0.66 -9.14
CA TYR A 68 1.56 0.66 -10.02
C TYR A 68 0.32 1.12 -9.27
N VAL A 69 -0.39 2.09 -9.82
CA VAL A 69 -1.69 2.48 -9.28
C VAL A 69 -2.74 1.45 -9.65
N GLY A 70 -3.49 1.00 -8.66
CA GLY A 70 -4.61 0.08 -8.82
C GLY A 70 -5.95 0.78 -8.92
N SER A 71 -6.93 0.06 -9.43
CA SER A 71 -8.34 0.43 -9.36
C SER A 71 -9.11 -0.58 -8.53
N SER A 72 -10.09 -0.11 -7.77
CA SER A 72 -10.99 -0.96 -6.98
C SER A 72 -12.38 -0.96 -7.62
N SER A 73 -12.94 -2.12 -7.86
CA SER A 73 -14.29 -2.30 -8.35
C SER A 73 -14.87 -3.63 -7.87
N GLU A 74 -16.08 -3.61 -7.34
CA GLU A 74 -16.85 -4.82 -6.95
C GLU A 74 -16.08 -5.78 -6.01
N GLY A 75 -15.28 -5.22 -5.08
CA GLY A 75 -14.49 -6.02 -4.14
C GLY A 75 -13.22 -6.63 -4.73
N LYS A 76 -12.78 -6.12 -5.88
CA LYS A 76 -11.58 -6.55 -6.58
C LYS A 76 -10.64 -5.39 -6.81
N LEU A 77 -9.35 -5.60 -6.57
CA LEU A 77 -8.27 -4.70 -6.95
C LEU A 77 -7.68 -5.15 -8.29
N VAL A 78 -7.44 -4.20 -9.17
CA VAL A 78 -6.85 -4.47 -10.48
C VAL A 78 -5.68 -3.53 -10.74
N PHE A 79 -4.50 -4.10 -10.92
CA PHE A 79 -3.27 -3.43 -11.31
C PHE A 79 -2.96 -3.78 -12.76
N SER A 80 -3.66 -3.13 -13.69
CA SER A 80 -3.65 -3.50 -15.11
C SER A 80 -2.25 -3.49 -15.73
N ALA A 81 -1.41 -2.50 -15.36
CA ALA A 81 -0.05 -2.40 -15.88
C ALA A 81 0.90 -3.49 -15.32
N ALA A 82 0.58 -4.06 -14.16
CA ALA A 82 1.30 -5.19 -13.58
C ALA A 82 0.68 -6.55 -13.94
N GLY A 83 -0.45 -6.57 -14.64
CA GLY A 83 -1.18 -7.80 -14.94
C GLY A 83 -1.69 -8.55 -13.71
N LEU A 84 -1.82 -7.86 -12.56
CA LEU A 84 -2.20 -8.45 -11.27
C LEU A 84 -3.61 -8.04 -10.88
N SER A 85 -4.35 -8.98 -10.31
CA SER A 85 -5.70 -8.78 -9.81
C SER A 85 -5.86 -9.48 -8.47
N CYS A 86 -6.40 -8.78 -7.47
CA CYS A 86 -6.52 -9.29 -6.10
C CYS A 86 -7.96 -9.18 -5.58
N GLU A 87 -8.35 -10.13 -4.75
CA GLU A 87 -9.64 -10.17 -4.04
C GLU A 87 -9.39 -10.47 -2.55
N MET A 88 -10.30 -10.02 -1.69
CA MET A 88 -10.21 -10.40 -0.27
C MET A 88 -10.48 -11.89 -0.09
N SER A 89 -9.60 -12.57 0.62
CA SER A 89 -9.74 -13.95 1.05
C SER A 89 -9.47 -14.04 2.55
N ALA A 90 -10.54 -14.10 3.33
CA ALA A 90 -10.49 -13.90 4.77
C ALA A 90 -9.89 -12.52 5.14
N ALA A 91 -8.71 -12.49 5.78
CA ALA A 91 -8.03 -11.23 6.12
C ALA A 91 -6.84 -10.91 5.20
N ALA A 92 -6.64 -11.69 4.12
CA ALA A 92 -5.51 -11.55 3.21
C ALA A 92 -6.00 -11.16 1.80
N LEU A 93 -5.10 -10.74 0.92
CA LEU A 93 -5.38 -10.56 -0.49
C LEU A 93 -4.93 -11.80 -1.28
N ALA A 94 -5.88 -12.47 -1.93
CA ALA A 94 -5.59 -13.49 -2.92
C ALA A 94 -5.39 -12.79 -4.26
N CYS A 95 -4.18 -12.83 -4.79
CA CYS A 95 -3.80 -12.15 -6.01
C CYS A 95 -3.48 -13.16 -7.10
N THR A 96 -3.91 -12.87 -8.33
CA THR A 96 -3.75 -13.75 -9.49
C THR A 96 -3.14 -12.96 -10.65
N ASN A 97 -2.18 -13.55 -11.32
CA ASN A 97 -1.64 -13.08 -12.59
C ASN A 97 -1.50 -14.26 -13.60
N SER A 98 -0.82 -14.05 -14.73
CA SER A 98 -0.54 -15.09 -15.75
C SER A 98 0.25 -16.29 -15.19
N ASN A 99 1.01 -16.11 -14.11
CA ASN A 99 1.94 -17.09 -13.55
C ASN A 99 1.35 -17.87 -12.35
N GLY A 100 0.16 -17.51 -11.91
CA GLY A 100 -0.53 -18.22 -10.87
C GLY A 100 -1.18 -17.33 -9.81
N GLU A 101 -1.48 -17.98 -8.70
CA GLU A 101 -2.11 -17.34 -7.54
C GLU A 101 -1.09 -17.17 -6.42
N THR A 102 -1.18 -16.07 -5.70
CA THR A 102 -0.39 -15.78 -4.50
C THR A 102 -1.26 -15.15 -3.43
N ILE A 103 -0.81 -15.27 -2.18
CA ILE A 103 -1.49 -14.65 -1.03
C ILE A 103 -0.58 -13.58 -0.46
N LEU A 104 -1.10 -12.37 -0.35
CA LEU A 104 -0.47 -11.28 0.37
C LEU A 104 -1.11 -11.18 1.76
N SER A 105 -0.28 -11.28 2.78
CA SER A 105 -0.72 -11.24 4.18
C SER A 105 -0.81 -9.80 4.69
N PRO A 106 -1.78 -9.48 5.55
CA PRO A 106 -1.85 -8.16 6.13
C PRO A 106 -0.67 -7.91 7.08
N LEU A 107 -0.12 -6.70 7.02
CA LEU A 107 0.80 -6.20 8.04
C LEU A 107 0.01 -5.63 9.23
N SER A 108 0.58 -5.79 10.42
CA SER A 108 0.04 -5.14 11.61
C SER A 108 0.37 -3.65 11.57
N ALA A 109 -0.65 -2.81 11.64
CA ALA A 109 -0.46 -1.37 11.66
C ALA A 109 0.23 -0.91 12.97
N GLU A 110 1.39 -0.29 12.85
CA GLU A 110 2.02 0.51 13.92
C GLU A 110 1.79 1.99 13.61
N SER A 111 1.22 2.73 14.55
CA SER A 111 1.00 4.15 14.35
C SER A 111 2.34 4.90 14.34
N VAL A 112 2.56 5.71 13.32
CA VAL A 112 3.70 6.63 13.24
C VAL A 112 3.23 8.05 13.55
N ASP A 113 4.06 8.82 14.26
CA ASP A 113 3.80 10.24 14.48
C ASP A 113 4.32 11.04 13.29
N ILE A 114 3.54 11.99 12.77
CA ILE A 114 3.95 12.85 11.66
C ILE A 114 5.24 13.62 12.00
N ALA A 115 5.44 14.01 13.24
CA ALA A 115 6.64 14.70 13.68
C ALA A 115 7.92 13.85 13.54
N SER A 116 7.80 12.51 13.45
CA SER A 116 8.97 11.65 13.22
C SER A 116 9.59 11.83 11.83
N PHE A 117 8.80 12.28 10.87
CA PHE A 117 9.26 12.60 9.51
C PHE A 117 9.92 13.98 9.41
N ALA A 118 9.83 14.82 10.44
CA ALA A 118 10.37 16.17 10.38
C ALA A 118 11.88 16.18 10.20
N GLY A 119 12.35 17.07 9.33
CA GLY A 119 13.78 17.23 9.05
C GLY A 119 14.06 17.76 7.66
N SER A 120 15.36 17.80 7.35
CA SER A 120 15.87 18.14 6.03
C SER A 120 16.44 16.91 5.38
N TYR A 121 16.12 16.71 4.11
CA TYR A 121 16.50 15.53 3.34
C TYR A 121 17.08 15.93 2.00
N GLN A 122 17.91 15.07 1.45
CA GLN A 122 18.49 15.24 0.12
C GLN A 122 18.31 13.97 -0.71
N ALA A 123 18.04 14.15 -1.99
CA ALA A 123 18.03 13.09 -2.98
C ALA A 123 18.77 13.53 -4.24
N ARG A 124 19.30 12.54 -4.97
CA ARG A 124 19.88 12.79 -6.28
C ARG A 124 18.80 12.75 -7.36
N TYR A 125 18.76 13.78 -8.18
CA TYR A 125 17.85 13.87 -9.31
C TYR A 125 18.67 14.16 -10.57
N HIS A 126 18.84 13.15 -11.42
CA HIS A 126 19.83 13.20 -12.52
C HIS A 126 21.21 13.60 -12.00
N ASP A 127 21.75 14.72 -12.46
CA ASP A 127 23.08 15.22 -12.07
C ASP A 127 23.03 16.32 -10.98
N ALA A 128 21.85 16.62 -10.46
CA ALA A 128 21.65 17.64 -9.44
C ALA A 128 21.13 17.04 -8.13
N LEU A 129 21.18 17.84 -7.06
CA LEU A 129 20.59 17.51 -5.78
C LEU A 129 19.25 18.23 -5.64
N LEU A 130 18.27 17.50 -5.15
CA LEU A 130 17.04 18.03 -4.60
C LEU A 130 17.14 18.08 -3.08
N GLN A 131 16.50 19.05 -2.49
CA GLN A 131 16.32 19.19 -1.05
C GLN A 131 14.84 19.15 -0.72
N MET A 132 14.50 18.43 0.35
CA MET A 132 13.16 18.40 0.92
C MET A 132 13.24 18.82 2.38
N SER A 133 12.37 19.70 2.81
CA SER A 133 12.21 20.06 4.23
C SER A 133 10.79 19.72 4.65
N ILE A 134 10.65 19.01 5.77
CA ILE A 134 9.38 18.62 6.37
C ILE A 134 9.36 19.18 7.78
N ASP A 135 8.32 19.91 8.15
CA ASP A 135 8.12 20.39 9.52
C ASP A 135 7.33 19.41 10.39
N ASP A 136 7.23 19.69 11.70
CA ASP A 136 6.54 18.84 12.68
C ASP A 136 5.04 18.67 12.39
N SER A 137 4.46 19.52 11.56
CA SER A 137 3.06 19.44 11.15
C SER A 137 2.85 18.64 9.85
N GLY A 138 3.95 18.24 9.19
CA GLY A 138 3.92 17.57 7.89
C GLY A 138 3.86 18.52 6.70
N ALA A 139 3.95 19.85 6.91
CA ALA A 139 4.11 20.76 5.79
C ALA A 139 5.49 20.57 5.17
N LEU A 140 5.56 20.46 3.85
CA LEU A 140 6.82 20.17 3.15
C LEU A 140 7.09 21.12 2.00
N THR A 141 8.38 21.26 1.70
CA THR A 141 8.87 21.95 0.51
C THR A 141 9.94 21.10 -0.17
N VAL A 142 9.93 21.09 -1.50
CA VAL A 142 10.96 20.47 -2.32
C VAL A 142 11.60 21.55 -3.18
N SER A 143 12.92 21.57 -3.29
CA SER A 143 13.64 22.58 -4.08
C SER A 143 14.90 22.01 -4.72
N GLY A 144 15.32 22.63 -5.83
CA GLY A 144 16.52 22.30 -6.57
C GLY A 144 16.25 21.69 -7.94
N ALA A 145 17.25 21.67 -8.83
CA ALA A 145 17.19 21.06 -10.16
C ALA A 145 15.95 21.45 -11.01
N SER A 146 15.50 22.69 -10.91
CA SER A 146 14.26 23.18 -11.54
C SER A 146 12.95 22.56 -10.98
N CYS A 147 13.03 21.91 -9.84
CA CYS A 147 11.89 21.44 -9.08
C CYS A 147 11.71 22.37 -7.87
N GLU A 148 10.63 23.11 -7.82
CA GLU A 148 10.21 23.90 -6.67
C GLU A 148 8.73 23.60 -6.41
N SER A 149 8.42 22.99 -5.30
CA SER A 149 7.06 22.64 -4.92
C SER A 149 6.88 22.73 -3.42
N SER A 150 5.66 22.99 -3.01
CA SER A 150 5.23 22.84 -1.63
C SER A 150 4.15 21.75 -1.55
N GLY A 151 3.94 21.21 -0.37
CA GLY A 151 2.97 20.16 -0.20
C GLY A 151 2.73 19.81 1.24
N SER A 152 2.16 18.64 1.45
CA SER A 152 1.90 18.09 2.77
C SER A 152 2.22 16.61 2.82
N LEU A 153 2.65 16.17 3.99
CA LEU A 153 2.75 14.78 4.39
C LEU A 153 1.64 14.51 5.41
N THR A 154 0.88 13.45 5.21
CA THR A 154 -0.23 13.08 6.11
C THR A 154 -0.12 11.62 6.46
N VAL A 155 -0.08 11.30 7.76
CA VAL A 155 -0.06 9.89 8.22
C VAL A 155 -1.36 9.21 7.81
N ILE A 156 -1.23 8.00 7.27
CA ILE A 156 -2.38 7.19 6.87
C ILE A 156 -2.83 6.39 8.09
N ALA A 157 -4.04 6.65 8.55
CA ALA A 157 -4.63 5.88 9.62
C ALA A 157 -4.81 4.42 9.20
N ASP A 158 -4.59 3.50 10.14
CA ASP A 158 -4.76 2.05 9.96
C ASP A 158 -3.81 1.39 8.93
N VAL A 159 -2.75 2.09 8.55
CA VAL A 159 -1.69 1.58 7.67
C VAL A 159 -0.34 1.75 8.36
N ASP A 160 0.45 0.67 8.37
CA ASP A 160 1.69 0.59 9.11
C ASP A 160 2.74 1.61 8.63
N GLY A 161 3.17 2.49 9.53
CA GLY A 161 4.33 3.37 9.34
C GLY A 161 4.30 4.27 8.10
N LEU A 162 3.15 4.38 7.43
CA LEU A 162 3.02 5.06 6.14
C LEU A 162 2.43 6.46 6.28
N ALA A 163 2.95 7.36 5.46
CA ALA A 163 2.35 8.66 5.20
C ALA A 163 2.13 8.86 3.70
N GLU A 164 1.13 9.64 3.35
CA GLU A 164 0.87 10.08 1.99
C GLU A 164 1.49 11.47 1.78
N MET A 165 2.28 11.62 0.72
CA MET A 165 2.85 12.90 0.32
C MET A 165 2.08 13.46 -0.88
N GLN A 166 1.62 14.68 -0.76
CA GLN A 166 0.97 15.42 -1.84
C GLN A 166 1.78 16.68 -2.16
N LEU A 167 2.12 16.88 -3.43
CA LEU A 167 2.79 18.08 -3.93
C LEU A 167 1.80 18.96 -4.70
N ALA A 168 1.94 20.27 -4.55
CA ALA A 168 0.97 21.26 -5.04
C ALA A 168 1.02 21.48 -6.56
N ASP A 169 2.18 21.26 -7.19
CA ASP A 169 2.37 21.46 -8.62
C ASP A 169 3.25 20.36 -9.24
N ASP A 170 3.30 20.32 -10.57
CA ASP A 170 3.94 19.27 -11.37
C ASP A 170 5.41 19.56 -11.72
N GLN A 171 6.01 20.64 -11.22
CA GLN A 171 7.41 20.97 -11.54
C GLN A 171 8.38 19.90 -11.07
N CYS A 172 7.98 19.13 -10.07
CA CYS A 172 8.77 18.02 -9.51
C CYS A 172 8.38 16.65 -10.08
N ALA A 173 7.52 16.58 -11.07
CA ALA A 173 7.02 15.33 -11.69
C ALA A 173 6.35 14.33 -10.71
N ALA A 174 6.03 14.77 -9.49
CA ALA A 174 5.34 13.94 -8.49
C ALA A 174 3.94 14.48 -8.14
N ALA A 175 3.57 15.66 -8.65
CA ALA A 175 2.23 16.18 -8.46
C ALA A 175 1.19 15.33 -9.20
N GLY A 176 0.09 15.05 -8.53
CA GLY A 176 -0.94 14.14 -9.05
C GLY A 176 -0.57 12.66 -9.04
N SER A 177 0.65 12.31 -8.62
CA SER A 177 1.06 10.93 -8.38
C SER A 177 0.63 10.49 -6.98
N VAL A 178 0.43 9.17 -6.81
CA VAL A 178 0.34 8.57 -5.49
C VAL A 178 1.74 8.42 -4.95
N ASN A 179 2.05 9.08 -3.83
CA ASN A 179 3.36 9.03 -3.22
C ASN A 179 3.19 8.58 -1.76
N LEU A 180 3.63 7.37 -1.46
CA LEU A 180 3.62 6.81 -0.11
C LEU A 180 5.02 6.87 0.47
N VAL A 181 5.12 7.34 1.69
CA VAL A 181 6.39 7.62 2.36
C VAL A 181 6.54 6.77 3.59
N THR A 182 7.63 6.04 3.69
CA THR A 182 8.08 5.36 4.91
C THR A 182 9.34 6.02 5.43
N LEU A 183 9.49 6.01 6.76
CA LEU A 183 10.71 6.42 7.43
C LEU A 183 11.54 5.16 7.72
N GLU A 184 12.75 5.10 7.18
CA GLU A 184 13.67 4.00 7.39
C GLU A 184 14.84 4.45 8.25
N THR A 185 15.22 3.62 9.22
CA THR A 185 16.36 3.86 10.08
C THR A 185 17.28 2.65 10.02
N GLU A 186 18.35 2.72 9.24
CA GLU A 186 19.30 1.61 9.12
C GLU A 186 20.18 1.44 10.35
N ASN A 187 20.49 2.54 11.02
CA ASN A 187 21.21 2.57 12.28
C ASN A 187 20.99 3.95 12.94
N GLU A 188 21.52 4.17 14.15
CA GLU A 188 21.31 5.42 14.90
C GLU A 188 21.72 6.71 14.16
N SER A 189 22.45 6.60 13.04
CA SER A 189 22.99 7.75 12.32
C SER A 189 22.48 7.93 10.88
N LEU A 190 21.84 6.92 10.31
CA LEU A 190 21.32 7.01 8.94
C LEU A 190 19.81 6.85 8.95
N VAL A 191 19.13 7.94 8.67
CA VAL A 191 17.70 8.02 8.51
C VAL A 191 17.38 8.41 7.07
N SER A 192 16.47 7.71 6.44
CA SER A 192 16.03 8.01 5.08
C SER A 192 14.50 7.92 4.96
N LEU A 193 13.98 8.62 3.97
CA LEU A 193 12.62 8.42 3.49
C LEU A 193 12.66 7.52 2.26
N ASN A 194 11.86 6.49 2.26
CA ASN A 194 11.57 5.72 1.06
C ASN A 194 10.21 6.15 0.51
N ILE A 195 10.19 6.59 -0.74
CA ILE A 195 8.99 7.10 -1.41
C ILE A 195 8.56 6.10 -2.48
N GLN A 196 7.49 5.39 -2.21
CA GLN A 196 6.81 4.55 -3.20
C GLN A 196 5.95 5.46 -4.08
N THR A 197 6.33 5.61 -5.33
CA THR A 197 5.65 6.52 -6.27
C THR A 197 5.48 5.85 -7.63
N ASN A 198 4.39 6.21 -8.32
CA ASN A 198 4.21 5.86 -9.73
C ASN A 198 4.83 6.88 -10.69
N SER A 199 5.55 7.88 -10.18
CA SER A 199 6.38 8.77 -10.99
C SER A 199 7.70 8.09 -11.34
N GLU A 200 8.03 8.00 -12.62
CA GLU A 200 9.29 7.40 -13.07
C GLU A 200 10.51 8.29 -12.84
N THR A 201 10.30 9.56 -12.56
CA THR A 201 11.36 10.57 -12.48
C THR A 201 11.58 11.14 -11.09
N PHE A 202 10.64 10.97 -10.16
CA PHE A 202 10.81 11.48 -8.80
C PHE A 202 11.72 10.56 -7.98
N PRO A 203 12.69 11.07 -7.21
CA PRO A 203 13.59 10.23 -6.41
C PRO A 203 12.81 9.40 -5.37
N GLN A 204 13.15 8.13 -5.27
CA GLN A 204 12.51 7.21 -4.34
C GLN A 204 13.17 7.21 -2.95
N VAL A 205 14.48 7.50 -2.87
CA VAL A 205 15.23 7.50 -1.61
C VAL A 205 15.75 8.90 -1.31
N TRP A 206 15.46 9.39 -0.10
CA TRP A 206 15.86 10.69 0.41
C TRP A 206 16.58 10.53 1.74
N VAL A 207 17.81 10.94 1.82
CA VAL A 207 18.65 10.79 3.01
C VAL A 207 18.56 12.05 3.88
N LYS A 208 18.35 11.87 5.17
CA LYS A 208 18.31 12.96 6.17
C LYS A 208 19.70 13.58 6.32
N ILE A 209 19.74 14.93 6.41
CA ILE A 209 20.99 15.71 6.52
C ILE A 209 21.00 16.58 7.77
#